data_b12dcd737b9b461aedd65ec5acae2cb5
#
_entry.id   b12dcd737b9b461aedd65ec5acae2cb5
#
_cell.length_a   1.000
_cell.length_b   1.000
_cell.length_c   1.000
_cell.angle_alpha   90.00
_cell.angle_beta   90.00
_cell.angle_gamma   90.00
#
_symmetry.space_group_name_H-M   'P 1'
#
loop_
_entity.id
_entity.type
_entity.pdbx_description
1 polymer ?
#
loop_
_entity_poly.entity_id
_entity_poly.type
_entity_poly.pdbx_seq_one_letter_code
_entity_poly.pdbx_strand_id
1 'polypeptide(L)'
;MKRIYVLFTALCVCCALAAQDIKELLILHTNDTHSRVEPISITDPNPEFAGKAGFVRRVTLIKEMRKQNKDLLLFDCGDFSQGSPFYNMFGGEVEVKLMNEMGYDAGTIGNHEFDFGLDNMARLFKMADFPIVCANYGVQGTVLEGLVKPYVILERKGVKVGVFGLSPALEGL
;
A
#
# COMPACT_ATOMS: atom_id res chain seq x y z
N MET A 1 7.15 53.22 28.69
CA MET A 1 6.00 52.37 28.35
C MET A 1 5.94 51.96 26.86
N LYS A 2 5.96 52.89 25.90
CA LYS A 2 5.87 52.55 24.46
C LYS A 2 6.92 51.53 23.96
N ARG A 3 8.18 51.57 24.46
CA ARG A 3 9.24 50.62 24.07
C ARG A 3 8.99 49.20 24.58
N ILE A 4 8.32 49.01 25.74
CA ILE A 4 8.00 47.71 26.31
C ILE A 4 6.90 47.05 25.46
N TYR A 5 5.89 47.79 25.01
CA TYR A 5 4.83 47.26 24.14
C TYR A 5 5.35 46.78 22.79
N VAL A 6 6.31 47.53 22.19
CA VAL A 6 6.94 47.14 20.91
C VAL A 6 7.74 45.87 21.06
N LEU A 7 8.47 45.68 22.17
CA LEU A 7 9.21 44.45 22.42
C LEU A 7 8.28 43.27 22.64
N PHE A 8 7.16 43.47 23.37
CA PHE A 8 6.19 42.41 23.63
C PHE A 8 5.44 41.98 22.37
N THR A 9 5.04 42.92 21.52
CA THR A 9 4.44 42.65 20.21
C THR A 9 5.43 41.92 19.27
N ALA A 10 6.68 42.34 19.23
CA ALA A 10 7.71 41.65 18.41
C ALA A 10 7.96 40.21 18.87
N LEU A 11 7.98 39.96 20.19
CA LEU A 11 8.14 38.63 20.77
C LEU A 11 6.94 37.72 20.46
N CYS A 12 5.70 38.27 20.54
CA CYS A 12 4.49 37.51 20.17
C CYS A 12 4.43 37.16 18.68
N VAL A 13 4.87 38.08 17.79
CA VAL A 13 4.95 37.81 16.35
C VAL A 13 6.01 36.74 16.04
N CYS A 14 7.17 36.78 16.69
CA CYS A 14 8.20 35.73 16.54
C CYS A 14 7.71 34.37 17.00
N CYS A 15 6.97 34.28 18.11
CA CYS A 15 6.38 33.03 18.59
C CYS A 15 5.29 32.48 17.65
N ALA A 16 4.50 33.35 17.04
CA ALA A 16 3.48 32.95 16.06
C ALA A 16 4.09 32.43 14.74
N LEU A 17 5.26 32.95 14.34
CA LEU A 17 5.99 32.48 13.15
C LEU A 17 6.75 31.16 13.38
N ALA A 18 6.94 30.74 14.63
CA ALA A 18 7.63 29.50 14.97
C ALA A 18 6.69 28.28 15.09
N ALA A 19 5.37 28.45 15.04
CA ALA A 19 4.42 27.36 15.04
C ALA A 19 4.41 26.69 13.66
N GLN A 20 5.30 25.75 13.42
CA GLN A 20 5.19 24.84 12.28
C GLN A 20 3.96 23.95 12.48
N ASP A 21 3.04 23.96 11.52
CA ASP A 21 1.92 23.03 11.47
C ASP A 21 2.46 21.64 11.09
N ILE A 22 2.85 20.87 12.10
CA ILE A 22 3.35 19.51 11.92
C ILE A 22 2.16 18.62 11.58
N LYS A 23 2.22 17.97 10.41
CA LYS A 23 1.23 17.00 9.96
C LYS A 23 1.82 15.60 10.03
N GLU A 24 1.17 14.73 10.80
CA GLU A 24 1.54 13.33 10.89
C GLU A 24 0.66 12.50 9.97
N LEU A 25 1.27 11.63 9.17
CA LEU A 25 0.63 10.63 8.34
C LEU A 25 1.08 9.25 8.81
N LEU A 26 0.12 8.36 9.04
CA LEU A 26 0.39 6.96 9.29
C LEU A 26 0.43 6.22 7.94
N ILE A 27 1.54 5.58 7.65
CA ILE A 27 1.74 4.76 6.46
C ILE A 27 1.95 3.32 6.90
N LEU A 28 1.16 2.42 6.35
CA LEU A 28 1.33 0.98 6.48
C LEU A 28 1.67 0.39 5.13
N HIS A 29 2.39 -0.70 5.13
CA HIS A 29 2.64 -1.46 3.91
C HIS A 29 2.62 -2.97 4.17
N THR A 30 2.39 -3.70 3.08
CA THR A 30 2.59 -5.14 2.98
C THR A 30 3.51 -5.44 1.80
N ASN A 31 4.19 -6.56 1.84
CA ASN A 31 4.98 -7.12 0.75
C ASN A 31 5.03 -8.65 0.91
N ASP A 32 5.24 -9.37 -0.19
CA ASP A 32 5.44 -10.82 -0.19
C ASP A 32 4.36 -11.57 0.62
N THR A 33 3.11 -11.20 0.41
CA THR A 33 2.01 -11.81 1.16
C THR A 33 1.61 -13.18 0.63
N HIS A 34 2.07 -13.50 -0.59
CA HIS A 34 2.03 -14.84 -1.20
C HIS A 34 0.72 -15.57 -0.94
N SER A 35 -0.39 -14.91 -1.31
CA SER A 35 -1.72 -15.53 -1.26
C SER A 35 -2.09 -16.15 0.10
N ARG A 36 -1.50 -15.67 1.19
CA ARG A 36 -1.74 -16.18 2.55
C ARG A 36 -3.13 -15.76 3.04
N VAL A 37 -4.17 -16.37 2.47
CA VAL A 37 -5.57 -16.10 2.83
C VAL A 37 -5.85 -16.61 4.24
N GLU A 38 -5.48 -17.84 4.53
CA GLU A 38 -5.66 -18.45 5.85
C GLU A 38 -4.48 -18.15 6.79
N PRO A 39 -4.72 -18.13 8.08
CA PRO A 39 -3.64 -18.07 9.07
C PRO A 39 -2.69 -19.26 8.95
N ILE A 40 -1.48 -19.11 9.41
CA ILE A 40 -0.56 -20.22 9.63
C ILE A 40 -1.19 -21.16 10.67
N SER A 41 -1.01 -22.47 10.47
CA SER A 41 -1.57 -23.46 11.40
C SER A 41 -1.18 -23.17 12.85
N ILE A 42 -2.11 -23.38 13.78
CA ILE A 42 -1.82 -23.32 15.21
C ILE A 42 -0.84 -24.42 15.66
N THR A 43 -0.68 -25.48 14.84
CA THR A 43 0.24 -26.59 15.05
C THR A 43 1.55 -26.42 14.26
N ASP A 44 1.83 -25.22 13.76
CA ASP A 44 3.09 -24.94 13.08
C ASP A 44 4.26 -25.22 14.04
N PRO A 45 5.31 -25.92 13.57
CA PRO A 45 6.46 -26.27 14.40
C PRO A 45 7.23 -25.05 14.91
N ASN A 46 7.11 -23.90 14.24
CA ASN A 46 7.65 -22.65 14.73
C ASN A 46 6.58 -21.89 15.53
N PRO A 47 6.69 -21.84 16.89
CA PRO A 47 5.70 -21.18 17.74
C PRO A 47 5.62 -19.66 17.51
N GLU A 48 6.65 -19.07 16.90
CA GLU A 48 6.63 -17.65 16.55
C GLU A 48 5.60 -17.34 15.46
N PHE A 49 5.35 -18.29 14.54
CA PHE A 49 4.40 -18.11 13.43
C PHE A 49 3.06 -18.81 13.67
N ALA A 50 3.01 -19.78 14.56
CA ALA A 50 1.80 -20.57 14.83
C ALA A 50 0.57 -19.68 15.08
N GLY A 51 -0.48 -19.92 14.30
CA GLY A 51 -1.74 -19.20 14.39
C GLY A 51 -1.68 -17.73 13.96
N LYS A 52 -0.60 -17.22 13.40
CA LYS A 52 -0.45 -15.82 12.93
C LYS A 52 -0.74 -15.69 11.43
N ALA A 53 -0.61 -14.46 10.92
CA ALA A 53 -0.84 -14.07 9.52
C ALA A 53 -2.28 -14.32 9.02
N GLY A 54 -2.47 -14.29 7.70
CA GLY A 54 -3.74 -14.47 7.01
C GLY A 54 -4.42 -13.15 6.65
N PHE A 55 -4.99 -13.10 5.45
CA PHE A 55 -5.69 -11.90 4.95
C PHE A 55 -6.88 -11.53 5.83
N VAL A 56 -7.66 -12.49 6.29
CA VAL A 56 -8.86 -12.22 7.12
C VAL A 56 -8.51 -11.46 8.41
N ARG A 57 -7.42 -11.84 9.07
CA ARG A 57 -6.94 -11.14 10.27
C ARG A 57 -6.38 -9.77 9.92
N ARG A 58 -5.70 -9.65 8.78
CA ARG A 58 -5.18 -8.38 8.27
C ARG A 58 -6.31 -7.41 7.98
N VAL A 59 -7.40 -7.85 7.33
CA VAL A 59 -8.61 -7.02 7.12
C VAL A 59 -9.11 -6.43 8.44
N THR A 60 -9.22 -7.25 9.49
CA THR A 60 -9.67 -6.79 10.80
C THR A 60 -8.73 -5.73 11.38
N LEU A 61 -7.42 -6.00 11.37
CA LEU A 61 -6.41 -5.07 11.87
C LEU A 61 -6.47 -3.72 11.13
N ILE A 62 -6.48 -3.76 9.80
CA ILE A 62 -6.51 -2.53 8.99
C ILE A 62 -7.80 -1.73 9.25
N LYS A 63 -8.95 -2.39 9.35
CA LYS A 63 -10.22 -1.73 9.68
C LYS A 63 -10.18 -1.04 11.05
N GLU A 64 -9.60 -1.67 12.05
CA GLU A 64 -9.42 -1.06 13.37
C GLU A 64 -8.46 0.14 13.32
N MET A 65 -7.35 0.02 12.63
CA MET A 65 -6.40 1.12 12.47
C MET A 65 -7.01 2.30 11.70
N ARG A 66 -7.83 2.06 10.68
CA ARG A 66 -8.53 3.12 9.94
C ARG A 66 -9.60 3.83 10.78
N LYS A 67 -10.23 3.16 11.74
CA LYS A 67 -11.14 3.83 12.70
C LYS A 67 -10.42 4.89 13.53
N GLN A 68 -9.18 4.59 13.92
CA GLN A 68 -8.35 5.49 14.73
C GLN A 68 -7.63 6.55 13.88
N ASN A 69 -7.31 6.22 12.63
CA ASN A 69 -6.52 7.04 11.70
C ASN A 69 -7.19 7.06 10.33
N LYS A 70 -8.16 7.95 10.14
CA LYS A 70 -8.94 8.04 8.89
C LYS A 70 -8.09 8.38 7.66
N ASP A 71 -6.96 9.05 7.86
CA ASP A 71 -6.02 9.47 6.82
C ASP A 71 -4.86 8.47 6.62
N LEU A 72 -4.96 7.27 7.20
CA LEU A 72 -4.00 6.19 7.01
C LEU A 72 -3.84 5.88 5.52
N LEU A 73 -2.58 5.74 5.08
CA LEU A 73 -2.22 5.23 3.77
C LEU A 73 -1.76 3.77 3.89
N LEU A 74 -2.24 2.92 2.99
CA LEU A 74 -1.90 1.49 2.95
C LEU A 74 -1.39 1.14 1.56
N PHE A 75 -0.16 0.61 1.47
CA PHE A 75 0.49 0.24 0.23
C PHE A 75 0.82 -1.25 0.19
N ASP A 76 0.82 -1.82 -1.02
CA ASP A 76 1.38 -3.15 -1.27
C ASP A 76 2.65 -3.04 -2.11
N CYS A 77 3.71 -3.72 -1.71
CA CYS A 77 5.01 -3.68 -2.35
C CYS A 77 5.24 -4.85 -3.31
N GLY A 78 4.18 -5.54 -3.73
CA GLY A 78 4.21 -6.65 -4.68
C GLY A 78 4.27 -8.02 -4.03
N ASP A 79 4.22 -9.05 -4.88
CA ASP A 79 4.14 -10.46 -4.50
C ASP A 79 2.95 -10.77 -3.57
N PHE A 80 1.78 -10.20 -3.89
CA PHE A 80 0.54 -10.61 -3.23
C PHE A 80 0.05 -11.96 -3.75
N SER A 81 0.47 -12.33 -4.95
CA SER A 81 0.16 -13.57 -5.67
C SER A 81 1.02 -14.75 -5.22
N GLN A 82 0.64 -15.97 -5.67
CA GLN A 82 1.42 -17.21 -5.55
C GLN A 82 1.44 -17.82 -4.14
N GLY A 83 1.65 -19.14 -4.06
CA GLY A 83 1.98 -19.86 -2.82
C GLY A 83 0.80 -20.49 -2.09
N SER A 84 -0.44 -20.43 -2.60
CA SER A 84 -1.58 -21.07 -1.94
C SER A 84 -2.55 -21.75 -2.92
N PRO A 85 -3.36 -22.71 -2.44
CA PRO A 85 -4.43 -23.29 -3.24
C PRO A 85 -5.42 -22.25 -3.79
N PHE A 86 -5.66 -21.15 -3.08
CA PHE A 86 -6.53 -20.06 -3.54
C PHE A 86 -6.00 -19.45 -4.81
N TYR A 87 -4.69 -19.15 -4.87
CA TYR A 87 -4.08 -18.61 -6.08
C TYR A 87 -4.17 -19.60 -7.25
N ASN A 88 -3.88 -20.89 -7.01
CA ASN A 88 -3.94 -21.90 -8.05
C ASN A 88 -5.35 -22.07 -8.63
N MET A 89 -6.39 -21.91 -7.81
CA MET A 89 -7.79 -22.06 -8.24
C MET A 89 -8.37 -20.79 -8.86
N PHE A 90 -8.01 -19.63 -8.37
CA PHE A 90 -8.66 -18.36 -8.70
C PHE A 90 -7.74 -17.33 -9.35
N GLY A 91 -6.45 -17.65 -9.54
CA GLY A 91 -5.48 -16.83 -10.24
C GLY A 91 -5.29 -15.43 -9.64
N GLY A 92 -5.41 -15.27 -8.32
CA GLY A 92 -5.22 -13.99 -7.62
C GLY A 92 -6.51 -13.17 -7.40
N GLU A 93 -7.68 -13.65 -7.84
CA GLU A 93 -8.94 -12.92 -7.68
C GLU A 93 -9.33 -12.72 -6.21
N VAL A 94 -9.12 -13.75 -5.38
CA VAL A 94 -9.42 -13.71 -3.95
C VAL A 94 -8.57 -12.66 -3.26
N GLU A 95 -7.30 -12.61 -3.58
CA GLU A 95 -6.32 -11.68 -3.05
C GLU A 95 -6.71 -10.23 -3.36
N VAL A 96 -6.98 -9.93 -4.63
CA VAL A 96 -7.38 -8.56 -5.04
C VAL A 96 -8.69 -8.13 -4.38
N LYS A 97 -9.69 -9.02 -4.28
CA LYS A 97 -10.95 -8.71 -3.57
C LYS A 97 -10.72 -8.38 -2.10
N LEU A 98 -9.85 -9.12 -1.43
CA LEU A 98 -9.48 -8.86 -0.04
C LEU A 98 -8.66 -7.57 0.11
N MET A 99 -7.80 -7.25 -0.87
CA MET A 99 -7.07 -5.98 -0.90
C MET A 99 -8.02 -4.80 -1.10
N ASN A 100 -9.01 -4.90 -1.99
CA ASN A 100 -10.08 -3.89 -2.14
C ASN A 100 -10.83 -3.67 -0.83
N GLU A 101 -11.20 -4.76 -0.13
CA GLU A 101 -11.91 -4.69 1.17
C GLU A 101 -11.05 -4.02 2.27
N MET A 102 -9.73 -4.13 2.21
CA MET A 102 -8.80 -3.43 3.10
C MET A 102 -8.61 -1.96 2.73
N GLY A 103 -8.97 -1.58 1.50
CA GLY A 103 -8.82 -0.23 0.99
C GLY A 103 -7.37 0.16 0.78
N TYR A 104 -6.61 -0.63 0.02
CA TYR A 104 -5.27 -0.22 -0.39
C TYR A 104 -5.31 1.09 -1.17
N ASP A 105 -4.31 1.94 -0.96
CA ASP A 105 -4.20 3.25 -1.62
C ASP A 105 -3.33 3.20 -2.88
N ALA A 106 -2.42 2.23 -2.97
CA ALA A 106 -1.68 1.85 -4.17
C ALA A 106 -0.99 0.49 -3.97
N GLY A 107 -0.65 -0.18 -5.07
CA GLY A 107 0.18 -1.37 -5.09
C GLY A 107 1.22 -1.31 -6.20
N THR A 108 2.28 -2.13 -6.11
CA THR A 108 3.25 -2.32 -7.16
C THR A 108 3.29 -3.77 -7.65
N ILE A 109 4.15 -4.06 -8.60
CA ILE A 109 4.28 -5.38 -9.24
C ILE A 109 5.50 -6.07 -8.65
N GLY A 110 5.33 -7.26 -8.09
CA GLY A 110 6.42 -8.17 -7.76
C GLY A 110 6.70 -9.14 -8.91
N ASN A 111 7.53 -10.15 -8.67
CA ASN A 111 7.80 -11.15 -9.70
C ASN A 111 6.67 -12.18 -9.86
N HIS A 112 5.97 -12.50 -8.79
CA HIS A 112 4.90 -13.51 -8.82
C HIS A 112 3.58 -13.03 -9.44
N GLU A 113 3.40 -11.74 -9.68
CA GLU A 113 2.29 -11.26 -10.49
C GLU A 113 2.36 -11.74 -11.93
N PHE A 114 3.56 -12.15 -12.42
CA PHE A 114 3.77 -12.70 -13.76
C PHE A 114 3.44 -14.19 -13.91
N ASP A 115 3.29 -14.95 -12.83
CA ASP A 115 3.18 -16.43 -12.85
C ASP A 115 2.08 -16.98 -13.76
N PHE A 116 0.94 -16.32 -13.84
CA PHE A 116 -0.15 -16.66 -14.77
C PHE A 116 -0.20 -15.78 -16.01
N GLY A 117 0.89 -15.07 -16.31
CA GLY A 117 1.06 -14.25 -17.51
C GLY A 117 0.33 -12.91 -17.47
N LEU A 118 0.62 -12.10 -18.50
CA LEU A 118 0.16 -10.71 -18.57
C LEU A 118 -1.36 -10.56 -18.66
N ASP A 119 -2.06 -11.49 -19.32
CA ASP A 119 -3.51 -11.43 -19.44
C ASP A 119 -4.21 -11.61 -18.10
N ASN A 120 -3.72 -12.54 -17.26
CA ASN A 120 -4.22 -12.70 -15.90
C ASN A 120 -3.88 -11.49 -15.04
N MET A 121 -2.67 -10.96 -15.14
CA MET A 121 -2.26 -9.73 -14.45
C MET A 121 -3.17 -8.56 -14.83
N ALA A 122 -3.45 -8.35 -16.13
CA ALA A 122 -4.37 -7.33 -16.60
C ALA A 122 -5.80 -7.52 -16.06
N ARG A 123 -6.27 -8.77 -15.97
CA ARG A 123 -7.55 -9.10 -15.37
C ARG A 123 -7.60 -8.68 -13.90
N LEU A 124 -6.58 -8.98 -13.13
CA LEU A 124 -6.48 -8.62 -11.71
C LEU A 124 -6.41 -7.11 -11.51
N PHE A 125 -5.59 -6.41 -12.31
CA PHE A 125 -5.43 -4.96 -12.19
C PHE A 125 -6.70 -4.18 -12.57
N LYS A 126 -7.53 -4.73 -13.46
CA LYS A 126 -8.87 -4.18 -13.74
C LYS A 126 -9.86 -4.37 -12.59
N MET A 127 -9.63 -5.35 -11.72
CA MET A 127 -10.46 -5.63 -10.54
C MET A 127 -10.03 -4.82 -9.32
N ALA A 128 -8.79 -4.30 -9.31
CA ALA A 128 -8.26 -3.51 -8.21
C ALA A 128 -8.95 -2.15 -8.13
N ASP A 129 -9.45 -1.78 -6.94
CA ASP A 129 -10.04 -0.47 -6.65
C ASP A 129 -8.96 0.58 -6.32
N PHE A 130 -7.71 0.22 -6.47
CA PHE A 130 -6.54 1.05 -6.18
C PHE A 130 -5.58 1.06 -7.38
N PRO A 131 -4.80 2.14 -7.58
CA PRO A 131 -3.85 2.22 -8.67
C PRO A 131 -2.67 1.25 -8.49
N ILE A 132 -2.27 0.64 -9.60
CA ILE A 132 -1.02 -0.11 -9.68
C ILE A 132 0.05 0.83 -10.24
N VAL A 133 1.18 0.94 -9.54
CA VAL A 133 2.29 1.82 -9.90
C VAL A 133 3.57 1.05 -10.14
N CYS A 134 4.25 1.33 -11.26
CA CYS A 134 5.57 0.79 -11.56
C CYS A 134 6.32 1.77 -12.46
N ALA A 135 7.46 2.27 -12.00
CA ALA A 135 8.22 3.30 -12.69
C ALA A 135 9.34 2.73 -13.59
N ASN A 136 9.71 1.48 -13.40
CA ASN A 136 10.84 0.87 -14.11
C ASN A 136 10.45 -0.17 -15.16
N TYR A 137 9.14 -0.46 -15.36
CA TYR A 137 8.69 -1.30 -16.45
C TYR A 137 8.03 -0.48 -17.57
N GLY A 138 8.41 -0.77 -18.82
CA GLY A 138 7.73 -0.24 -20.00
C GLY A 138 6.53 -1.12 -20.34
N VAL A 139 5.31 -0.61 -20.11
CA VAL A 139 4.06 -1.36 -20.37
C VAL A 139 3.37 -0.98 -21.68
N GLN A 140 3.94 -0.04 -22.45
CA GLN A 140 3.39 0.43 -23.72
C GLN A 140 3.31 -0.72 -24.74
N GLY A 141 2.20 -0.80 -25.45
CA GLY A 141 1.95 -1.87 -26.43
C GLY A 141 1.66 -3.25 -25.81
N THR A 142 1.51 -3.33 -24.48
CA THR A 142 1.08 -4.55 -23.79
C THR A 142 -0.36 -4.45 -23.28
N VAL A 143 -0.93 -5.55 -22.82
CA VAL A 143 -2.27 -5.59 -22.19
C VAL A 143 -2.35 -4.81 -20.88
N LEU A 144 -1.21 -4.38 -20.34
CA LEU A 144 -1.09 -3.57 -19.11
C LEU A 144 -1.12 -2.07 -19.38
N GLU A 145 -1.08 -1.66 -20.67
CA GLU A 145 -1.12 -0.24 -21.01
C GLU A 145 -2.39 0.43 -20.46
N GLY A 146 -2.21 1.56 -19.77
CA GLY A 146 -3.29 2.29 -19.10
C GLY A 146 -3.71 1.71 -17.75
N LEU A 147 -3.35 0.47 -17.40
CA LEU A 147 -3.62 -0.14 -16.11
C LEU A 147 -2.52 0.16 -15.08
N VAL A 148 -1.27 0.21 -15.55
CA VAL A 148 -0.11 0.50 -14.70
C VAL A 148 0.35 1.93 -14.95
N LYS A 149 0.56 2.69 -13.89
CA LYS A 149 1.03 4.09 -13.93
C LYS A 149 2.46 4.17 -13.40
N PRO A 150 3.28 5.10 -13.90
CA PRO A 150 4.63 5.28 -13.34
C PRO A 150 4.59 5.78 -11.88
N TYR A 151 3.60 6.59 -11.54
CA TYR A 151 3.36 7.10 -10.18
C TYR A 151 1.91 7.60 -10.02
N VAL A 152 1.52 7.86 -8.79
CA VAL A 152 0.28 8.57 -8.43
C VAL A 152 0.58 9.65 -7.38
N ILE A 153 -0.26 10.67 -7.32
CA ILE A 153 -0.25 11.66 -6.25
C ILE A 153 -1.51 11.46 -5.42
N LEU A 154 -1.34 11.14 -4.16
CA LEU A 154 -2.40 11.02 -3.18
C LEU A 154 -2.43 12.27 -2.30
N GLU A 155 -3.60 12.68 -1.85
CA GLU A 155 -3.73 13.80 -0.92
C GLU A 155 -4.32 13.31 0.40
N ARG A 156 -3.64 13.61 1.52
CA ARG A 156 -4.06 13.30 2.89
C ARG A 156 -3.74 14.47 3.81
N LYS A 157 -4.71 14.95 4.57
CA LYS A 157 -4.54 16.10 5.49
C LYS A 157 -3.96 17.36 4.82
N GLY A 158 -4.26 17.56 3.52
CA GLY A 158 -3.67 18.65 2.72
C GLY A 158 -2.18 18.46 2.39
N VAL A 159 -1.63 17.26 2.58
CA VAL A 159 -0.29 16.87 2.13
C VAL A 159 -0.41 16.07 0.85
N LYS A 160 0.35 16.45 -0.18
CA LYS A 160 0.48 15.67 -1.42
C LYS A 160 1.58 14.64 -1.26
N VAL A 161 1.23 13.37 -1.40
CA VAL A 161 2.13 12.23 -1.29
C VAL A 161 2.32 11.62 -2.67
N GLY A 162 3.53 11.74 -3.23
CA GLY A 162 3.90 11.06 -4.48
C GLY A 162 4.26 9.60 -4.18
N VAL A 163 3.61 8.67 -4.88
CA VAL A 163 3.83 7.23 -4.72
C VAL A 163 4.24 6.64 -6.06
N PHE A 164 5.37 5.96 -6.10
CA PHE A 164 5.83 5.19 -7.25
C PHE A 164 6.31 3.81 -6.80
N GLY A 165 6.27 2.84 -7.70
CA GLY A 165 6.75 1.48 -7.45
C GLY A 165 8.01 1.19 -8.24
N LEU A 166 8.87 0.37 -7.66
CA LEU A 166 10.00 -0.25 -8.35
C LEU A 166 9.84 -1.77 -8.22
N SER A 167 9.85 -2.43 -9.35
CA SER A 167 9.72 -3.88 -9.46
C SER A 167 11.08 -4.53 -9.74
N PRO A 168 11.29 -5.82 -9.43
CA PRO A 168 12.56 -6.51 -9.67
C PRO A 168 12.91 -6.53 -11.17
N ALA A 169 14.17 -6.79 -11.52
CA ALA A 169 14.56 -7.00 -12.91
C ALA A 169 13.88 -8.25 -13.47
N LEU A 170 13.43 -8.19 -14.74
CA LEU A 170 12.78 -9.34 -15.38
C LEU A 170 13.78 -10.40 -15.87
N GLU A 171 15.07 -10.06 -15.94
CA GLU A 171 16.11 -10.99 -16.36
C GLU A 171 16.30 -12.09 -15.30
N GLY A 172 15.99 -13.33 -15.69
CA GLY A 172 16.14 -14.50 -14.82
C GLY A 172 14.91 -14.89 -14.01
N LEU A 173 13.78 -14.28 -14.29
CA LEU A 173 12.46 -14.69 -13.79
C LEU A 173 11.85 -15.77 -14.65
#